data_77fb208cdd6a0462b75ac9c5731321df
#
_entry.id   77fb208cdd6a0462b75ac9c5731321df
#
_cell.length_a   1.000
_cell.length_b   1.000
_cell.length_c   1.000
_cell.angle_alpha   90.00
_cell.angle_beta   90.00
_cell.angle_gamma   90.00
#
_symmetry.space_group_name_H-M   'P 1'
#
loop_
_entity.id
_entity.type
_entity.pdbx_description
1 polymer ?
#
loop_
_entity_poly.entity_id
_entity_poly.type
_entity_poly.pdbx_seq_one_letter_code
_entity_poly.pdbx_strand_id
1 'polypeptide(L)'
;MSNGSNLILAPTATAVLQHVVRSIVDDPDAVSVDAREDDDKVFLEVRVGSGDLGRVIGRRGRTAQSIRTVVRAAASRDGVDVDVDFLDE
;
A
#
# COMPACT_ATOMS: atom_id res chain seq x y z
N MET A 1 4.30 -14.30 10.14
CA MET A 1 4.27 -14.95 8.85
C MET A 1 3.81 -14.06 7.75
N SER A 2 2.89 -13.16 8.04
CA SER A 2 2.42 -12.22 7.01
C SER A 2 3.54 -11.39 6.41
N ASN A 3 4.57 -11.07 7.22
CA ASN A 3 5.68 -10.24 6.72
C ASN A 3 6.44 -10.90 5.58
N GLY A 4 6.57 -12.21 5.64
CA GLY A 4 7.24 -12.94 4.58
C GLY A 4 6.45 -12.90 3.27
N SER A 5 5.11 -12.89 3.37
CA SER A 5 4.25 -12.83 2.19
C SER A 5 4.44 -11.54 1.41
N ASN A 6 4.55 -10.40 2.12
CA ASN A 6 4.74 -9.10 1.48
C ASN A 6 6.01 -9.09 0.64
N LEU A 7 7.10 -9.62 1.22
CA LEU A 7 8.39 -9.62 0.54
C LEU A 7 8.42 -10.56 -0.66
N ILE A 8 7.68 -11.68 -0.57
CA ILE A 8 7.66 -12.67 -1.64
C ILE A 8 6.79 -12.20 -2.81
N LEU A 9 5.62 -11.64 -2.52
CA LEU A 9 4.63 -11.36 -3.55
C LEU A 9 4.95 -10.10 -4.35
N ALA A 10 5.35 -9.04 -3.70
CA ALA A 10 5.59 -7.76 -4.37
C ALA A 10 6.56 -6.91 -3.55
N PRO A 11 7.84 -7.26 -3.52
CA PRO A 11 8.78 -6.58 -2.64
C PRO A 11 8.99 -5.11 -2.97
N THR A 12 9.15 -4.77 -4.24
CA THR A 12 9.39 -3.38 -4.62
C THR A 12 8.14 -2.53 -4.39
N ALA A 13 6.98 -3.02 -4.81
CA ALA A 13 5.73 -2.31 -4.63
C ALA A 13 5.44 -2.09 -3.15
N THR A 14 5.66 -3.10 -2.31
CA THR A 14 5.42 -3.01 -0.88
C THR A 14 6.32 -1.96 -0.23
N ALA A 15 7.60 -1.96 -0.57
CA ALA A 15 8.56 -1.00 -0.02
C ALA A 15 8.19 0.44 -0.40
N VAL A 16 7.82 0.66 -1.65
CA VAL A 16 7.40 1.98 -2.12
C VAL A 16 6.14 2.43 -1.40
N LEU A 17 5.16 1.55 -1.30
CA LEU A 17 3.89 1.87 -0.64
C LEU A 17 4.10 2.25 0.83
N GLN A 18 4.88 1.45 1.57
CA GLN A 18 5.19 1.77 2.96
C GLN A 18 5.87 3.11 3.10
N HIS A 19 6.85 3.37 2.26
CA HIS A 19 7.60 4.62 2.33
C HIS A 19 6.70 5.83 2.08
N VAL A 20 5.89 5.77 1.04
CA VAL A 20 5.01 6.89 0.68
C VAL A 20 3.97 7.13 1.77
N VAL A 21 3.31 6.09 2.24
CA VAL A 21 2.27 6.23 3.26
C VAL A 21 2.85 6.78 4.57
N ARG A 22 3.99 6.25 5.01
CA ARG A 22 4.64 6.74 6.22
C ARG A 22 5.06 8.20 6.12
N SER A 23 5.33 8.68 4.91
CA SER A 23 5.71 10.07 4.70
C SER A 23 4.54 11.04 4.81
N ILE A 24 3.31 10.53 4.68
CA ILE A 24 2.10 11.36 4.65
C ILE A 24 1.39 11.41 6.00
N VAL A 25 1.42 10.32 6.76
CA VAL A 25 0.62 10.17 7.98
C VAL A 25 1.28 10.85 9.18
N ASP A 26 0.47 11.12 10.21
CA ASP A 26 0.97 11.63 11.48
C ASP A 26 1.62 10.54 12.33
N ASP A 27 1.14 9.29 12.18
CA ASP A 27 1.62 8.17 12.99
C ASP A 27 2.21 7.08 12.09
N PRO A 28 3.48 7.26 11.67
CA PRO A 28 4.09 6.29 10.77
C PRO A 28 4.27 4.91 11.38
N ASP A 29 4.37 4.82 12.71
CA ASP A 29 4.55 3.52 13.37
C ASP A 29 3.29 2.67 13.30
N ALA A 30 2.13 3.28 13.06
CA ALA A 30 0.88 2.56 12.95
C ALA A 30 0.59 2.05 11.53
N VAL A 31 1.45 2.36 10.57
CA VAL A 31 1.25 1.92 9.19
C VAL A 31 1.59 0.45 9.07
N SER A 32 0.68 -0.32 8.49
CA SER A 32 0.94 -1.72 8.15
C SER A 32 0.46 -2.01 6.74
N VAL A 33 1.19 -2.88 6.06
CA VAL A 33 0.84 -3.30 4.70
C VAL A 33 0.89 -4.82 4.66
N ASP A 34 -0.21 -5.43 4.26
CA ASP A 34 -0.31 -6.88 4.09
C ASP A 34 -0.59 -7.20 2.63
N ALA A 35 0.03 -8.25 2.12
CA ALA A 35 -0.17 -8.68 0.75
C ALA A 35 -1.12 -9.88 0.72
N ARG A 36 -2.04 -9.85 -0.22
CA ARG A 36 -3.00 -10.93 -0.45
C ARG A 36 -3.03 -11.21 -1.94
N GLU A 37 -2.92 -12.47 -2.31
CA GLU A 37 -2.97 -12.86 -3.71
C GLU A 37 -4.35 -13.42 -4.05
N ASP A 38 -4.87 -13.00 -5.19
CA ASP A 38 -6.17 -13.45 -5.69
C ASP A 38 -6.11 -13.42 -7.20
N ASP A 39 -6.24 -14.59 -7.86
CA ASP A 39 -6.24 -14.71 -9.33
C ASP A 39 -5.07 -13.99 -9.99
N ASP A 40 -3.87 -14.33 -9.72
CA ASP A 40 -2.69 -13.72 -10.36
C ASP A 40 -2.52 -12.24 -10.07
N LYS A 41 -3.32 -11.67 -9.18
CA LYS A 41 -3.20 -10.27 -8.79
C LYS A 41 -2.88 -10.18 -7.31
N VAL A 42 -2.00 -9.24 -6.96
CA VAL A 42 -1.63 -9.00 -5.57
C VAL A 42 -2.34 -7.75 -5.08
N PHE A 43 -3.02 -7.87 -3.96
CA PHE A 43 -3.66 -6.74 -3.29
C PHE A 43 -2.84 -6.37 -2.07
N LEU A 44 -2.39 -5.13 -2.02
CA LEU A 44 -1.67 -4.60 -0.87
C LEU A 44 -2.67 -3.84 -0.01
N GLU A 45 -2.94 -4.36 1.17
CA GLU A 45 -3.91 -3.80 2.10
C GLU A 45 -3.20 -2.93 3.10
N VAL A 46 -3.57 -1.66 3.14
CA VAL A 46 -2.89 -0.66 3.97
C VAL A 46 -3.79 -0.28 5.13
N ARG A 47 -3.22 -0.33 6.33
CA ARG A 47 -3.85 0.21 7.53
C ARG A 47 -2.99 1.33 8.08
N VAL A 48 -3.65 2.36 8.57
CA VAL A 48 -2.98 3.53 9.15
C VAL A 48 -3.55 3.80 10.53
N GLY A 49 -2.91 4.69 11.27
CA GLY A 49 -3.35 5.05 12.59
C GLY A 49 -4.65 5.83 12.59
N SER A 50 -5.26 5.92 13.76
CA SER A 50 -6.53 6.61 13.94
C SER A 50 -6.42 8.05 13.45
N GLY A 51 -7.34 8.45 12.59
CA GLY A 51 -7.38 9.81 12.06
C GLY A 51 -6.51 10.04 10.83
N ASP A 52 -5.72 9.06 10.41
CA ASP A 52 -4.81 9.25 9.27
C ASP A 52 -5.38 8.79 7.93
N LEU A 53 -6.49 8.07 7.93
CA LEU A 53 -7.04 7.55 6.68
C LEU A 53 -7.37 8.68 5.70
N GLY A 54 -7.94 9.76 6.19
CA GLY A 54 -8.27 10.90 5.32
C GLY A 54 -7.05 11.52 4.65
N ARG A 55 -5.88 11.45 5.30
CA ARG A 55 -4.64 11.98 4.72
C ARG A 55 -4.18 11.18 3.52
N VAL A 56 -4.32 9.85 3.59
CA VAL A 56 -3.89 8.98 2.49
C VAL A 56 -4.90 8.90 1.37
N ILE A 57 -6.17 9.13 1.68
CA ILE A 57 -7.21 9.20 0.64
C ILE A 57 -7.10 10.53 -0.09
N GLY A 58 -7.05 11.63 0.65
CA GLY A 58 -6.96 12.95 0.10
C GLY A 58 -8.28 13.46 -0.44
N ARG A 59 -8.28 14.70 -0.89
CA ARG A 59 -9.46 15.34 -1.44
C ARG A 59 -9.88 14.61 -2.72
N ARG A 60 -11.12 14.16 -2.76
CA ARG A 60 -11.70 13.44 -3.90
C ARG A 60 -10.90 12.17 -4.27
N GLY A 61 -10.20 11.61 -3.29
CA GLY A 61 -9.41 10.42 -3.52
C GLY A 61 -8.14 10.63 -4.33
N ARG A 62 -7.69 11.86 -4.51
CA ARG A 62 -6.55 12.16 -5.39
C ARG A 62 -5.23 11.62 -4.85
N THR A 63 -5.03 11.73 -3.55
CA THR A 63 -3.80 11.21 -2.95
C THR A 63 -3.75 9.69 -3.10
N ALA A 64 -4.85 9.01 -2.80
CA ALA A 64 -4.91 7.57 -2.96
C ALA A 64 -4.65 7.15 -4.41
N GLN A 65 -5.19 7.90 -5.36
CA GLN A 65 -5.00 7.59 -6.77
C GLN A 65 -3.54 7.77 -7.20
N SER A 66 -2.89 8.83 -6.70
CA SER A 66 -1.48 9.05 -6.97
C SER A 66 -0.62 7.93 -6.37
N ILE A 67 -0.94 7.51 -5.15
CA ILE A 67 -0.23 6.41 -4.51
C ILE A 67 -0.38 5.13 -5.34
N ARG A 68 -1.59 4.81 -5.79
CA ARG A 68 -1.83 3.64 -6.63
C ARG A 68 -1.00 3.67 -7.91
N THR A 69 -0.92 4.83 -8.54
CA THR A 69 -0.15 4.97 -9.78
C THR A 69 1.33 4.68 -9.54
N VAL A 70 1.89 5.25 -8.48
CA VAL A 70 3.31 5.05 -8.17
C VAL A 70 3.58 3.60 -7.80
N VAL A 71 2.71 2.99 -7.00
CA VAL A 71 2.89 1.61 -6.56
C VAL A 71 2.76 0.64 -7.73
N ARG A 72 1.81 0.86 -8.63
CA ARG A 72 1.67 0.02 -9.83
C ARG A 72 2.91 0.10 -10.71
N ALA A 73 3.48 1.29 -10.84
CA ALA A 73 4.72 1.46 -11.60
C ALA A 73 5.86 0.68 -10.95
N ALA A 74 5.96 0.73 -9.62
CA ALA A 74 6.98 -0.03 -8.90
C ALA A 74 6.78 -1.53 -9.05
N ALA A 75 5.52 -1.99 -9.10
CA ALA A 75 5.20 -3.40 -9.22
C ALA A 75 5.68 -4.01 -10.53
N SER A 76 5.89 -3.19 -11.55
CA SER A 76 6.42 -3.70 -12.81
C SER A 76 7.80 -4.35 -12.62
N ARG A 77 8.56 -3.89 -11.63
CA ARG A 77 9.84 -4.50 -11.30
C ARG A 77 9.69 -5.86 -10.64
N ASP A 78 8.56 -6.07 -9.97
CA ASP A 78 8.27 -7.35 -9.32
C ASP A 78 7.63 -8.36 -10.28
N GLY A 79 7.26 -7.92 -11.48
CA GLY A 79 6.65 -8.78 -12.47
C GLY A 79 5.25 -9.24 -12.12
N VAL A 80 4.54 -8.47 -11.28
CA VAL A 80 3.18 -8.82 -10.84
C VAL A 80 2.24 -7.65 -11.05
N ASP A 81 0.95 -7.97 -11.12
CA ASP A 81 -0.12 -6.99 -11.18
C ASP A 81 -0.55 -6.70 -9.75
N VAL A 82 -0.52 -5.43 -9.35
CA VAL A 82 -0.77 -5.01 -7.97
C VAL A 82 -1.86 -3.97 -7.91
N ASP A 83 -2.71 -4.10 -6.90
CA ASP A 83 -3.64 -3.04 -6.54
C ASP A 83 -3.49 -2.70 -5.06
N VAL A 84 -3.99 -1.54 -4.66
CA VAL A 84 -3.85 -1.05 -3.29
C VAL A 84 -5.24 -0.80 -2.71
N ASP A 85 -5.49 -1.38 -1.53
CA ASP A 85 -6.70 -1.17 -0.76
C ASP A 85 -6.36 -0.42 0.52
N PHE A 86 -7.00 0.72 0.74
CA PHE A 86 -6.87 1.45 2.00
C PHE A 86 -8.02 1.04 2.90
N LEU A 87 -7.70 0.38 4.00
CA LEU A 87 -8.70 -0.21 4.88
C LEU A 87 -9.08 0.75 6.01
N ASP A 88 -10.36 0.75 6.34
CA ASP A 88 -10.84 1.42 7.54
C ASP A 88 -10.40 0.66 8.77
N GLU A 89 -10.31 1.36 9.87
CA GLU A 89 -9.98 0.76 11.15
C GLU A 89 -11.06 -0.19 11.65
#